data_6d844bcd6d0af001f295dfd04896f082
#
_entry.id   6d844bcd6d0af001f295dfd04896f082
#
_cell.length_a   1.000
_cell.length_b   1.000
_cell.length_c   1.000
_cell.angle_alpha   90.00
_cell.angle_beta   90.00
_cell.angle_gamma   90.00
#
_symmetry.space_group_name_H-M   'P 1'
#
loop_
_entity.id
_entity.type
_entity.pdbx_description
1 polymer ?
#
loop_
_entity_poly.entity_id
_entity_poly.type
_entity_poly.pdbx_seq_one_letter_code
_entity_poly.pdbx_strand_id
1 'polypeptide(L)'
;HFYKVKEVIKIVDGDTVDLLIDLGFETYRKTRVRMSGINAWESRTKNLKEKELGLAAKDRLRELCEQAMEKESLKILSTKKEKYGRYLGVLYGNGKNINDLLVSEGHAHLYDGGKRKKYG
;
A
#
# COMPACT_ATOMS: atom_id res chain seq x y z
N HIS A 1 -10.15 7.98 -10.22
CA HIS A 1 -9.22 8.21 -11.33
C HIS A 1 -7.91 7.44 -11.12
N PHE A 2 -7.46 6.74 -12.15
CA PHE A 2 -6.22 5.97 -12.11
C PHE A 2 -5.03 6.82 -12.53
N TYR A 3 -3.93 6.68 -11.80
CA TYR A 3 -2.66 7.29 -12.13
C TYR A 3 -1.59 6.23 -12.24
N LYS A 4 -0.70 6.38 -13.20
CA LYS A 4 0.44 5.48 -13.34
C LYS A 4 1.47 5.81 -12.26
N VAL A 5 2.10 4.79 -11.69
CA VAL A 5 3.19 4.97 -10.73
C VAL A 5 4.50 4.99 -11.51
N LYS A 6 5.24 6.10 -11.38
CA LYS A 6 6.55 6.24 -12.03
C LYS A 6 7.64 5.49 -11.28
N GLU A 7 7.59 5.55 -9.95
CA GLU A 7 8.60 4.94 -9.11
C GLU A 7 8.02 4.62 -7.74
N VAL A 8 8.43 3.51 -7.15
CA VAL A 8 8.16 3.19 -5.75
C VAL A 8 9.35 3.68 -4.95
N ILE A 9 9.16 4.74 -4.18
CA ILE A 9 10.25 5.37 -3.44
C ILE A 9 10.59 4.57 -2.19
N LYS A 10 9.56 4.18 -1.43
CA LYS A 10 9.75 3.46 -0.18
C LYS A 10 8.49 2.68 0.21
N ILE A 11 8.67 1.45 0.64
CA ILE A 11 7.61 0.69 1.29
C ILE A 11 7.72 1.02 2.79
N VAL A 12 6.74 1.76 3.31
CA VAL A 12 6.76 2.21 4.70
C VAL A 12 6.27 1.10 5.63
N ASP A 13 5.17 0.47 5.26
CA ASP A 13 4.56 -0.63 6.00
C ASP A 13 3.75 -1.47 5.01
N GLY A 14 3.14 -2.54 5.45
CA GLY A 14 2.32 -3.39 4.57
C GLY A 14 1.08 -2.72 4.00
N ASP A 15 0.74 -1.52 4.48
CA ASP A 15 -0.43 -0.77 4.03
C ASP A 15 -0.12 0.70 3.71
N THR A 16 1.16 1.08 3.67
CA THR A 16 1.57 2.47 3.43
C THR A 16 2.82 2.49 2.55
N VAL A 17 2.78 3.31 1.51
CA VAL A 17 3.85 3.35 0.52
C VAL A 17 4.09 4.77 0.03
N ASP A 18 5.35 5.13 -0.18
CA ASP A 18 5.73 6.41 -0.80
C ASP A 18 5.98 6.17 -2.28
N LEU A 19 5.24 6.89 -3.11
CA LEU A 19 5.25 6.75 -4.56
C LEU A 19 5.59 8.06 -5.25
N LEU A 20 6.20 7.95 -6.42
CA LEU A 20 6.29 9.04 -7.38
C LEU A 20 5.21 8.77 -8.41
N ILE A 21 4.17 9.62 -8.42
CA ILE A 21 3.00 9.46 -9.27
C ILE A 21 3.13 10.29 -10.53
N ASP A 22 2.84 9.68 -11.67
CA ASP A 22 2.84 10.35 -12.97
C ASP A 22 1.49 11.04 -13.17
N LEU A 23 1.53 12.38 -13.23
CA LEU A 23 0.34 13.21 -13.42
C LEU A 23 0.14 13.60 -14.89
N GLY A 24 0.96 13.07 -15.78
CA GLY A 24 0.93 13.45 -17.18
C GLY A 24 1.78 14.70 -17.45
N PHE A 25 2.03 14.99 -18.73
CA PHE A 25 2.82 16.15 -19.15
C PHE A 25 4.20 16.23 -18.50
N GLU A 26 4.82 15.07 -18.23
CA GLU A 26 6.12 14.99 -17.56
C GLU A 26 6.10 15.63 -16.16
N THR A 27 4.93 15.64 -15.52
CA THR A 27 4.75 16.16 -14.17
C THR A 27 4.59 14.99 -13.19
N TYR A 28 5.38 14.99 -12.13
CA TYR A 28 5.38 13.92 -11.15
C TYR A 28 5.18 14.48 -9.75
N ARG A 29 4.53 13.71 -8.89
CA ARG A 29 4.33 14.11 -7.51
C ARG A 29 4.73 12.99 -6.55
N LYS A 30 5.58 13.31 -5.60
CA LYS A 30 5.92 12.41 -4.51
C LYS A 30 4.77 12.42 -3.50
N THR A 31 4.21 11.26 -3.22
CA THR A 31 3.00 11.14 -2.41
C THR A 31 3.08 9.93 -1.49
N ARG A 32 2.73 10.11 -0.23
CA ARG A 32 2.54 8.98 0.69
C ARG A 32 1.09 8.51 0.56
N VAL A 33 0.92 7.24 0.26
CA VAL A 33 -0.39 6.61 0.06
C VAL A 33 -0.64 5.60 1.16
N ARG A 34 -1.76 5.76 1.85
CA ARG A 34 -2.33 4.78 2.77
C ARG A 34 -3.27 3.91 1.96
N MET A 35 -3.08 2.60 1.99
CA MET A 35 -3.90 1.70 1.20
C MET A 35 -5.31 1.61 1.77
N SER A 36 -6.28 1.93 0.92
CA SER A 36 -7.68 2.07 1.31
C SER A 36 -8.31 0.74 1.70
N GLY A 37 -9.10 0.76 2.76
CA GLY A 37 -9.93 -0.38 3.17
C GLY A 37 -9.23 -1.51 3.88
N ILE A 38 -7.92 -1.39 4.15
CA ILE A 38 -7.16 -2.44 4.82
C ILE A 38 -6.26 -1.89 5.93
N ASN A 39 -5.90 -2.76 6.86
CA ASN A 39 -4.83 -2.54 7.82
C ASN A 39 -3.91 -3.74 7.78
N ALA A 40 -2.62 -3.51 7.56
CA ALA A 40 -1.61 -4.55 7.69
C ALA A 40 -1.18 -4.69 9.15
N TRP A 41 -0.59 -5.82 9.49
CA TRP A 41 0.03 -6.00 10.80
C TRP A 41 1.19 -5.01 10.94
N GLU A 42 1.41 -4.53 12.16
CA GLU A 42 2.40 -3.50 12.41
C GLU A 42 3.81 -4.07 12.48
N SER A 43 4.74 -3.47 11.72
CA SER A 43 6.13 -3.93 11.69
C SER A 43 7.01 -3.28 12.76
N ARG A 44 6.53 -2.19 13.38
CA ARG A 44 7.29 -1.43 14.39
C ARG A 44 6.68 -1.55 15.79
N THR A 45 6.18 -2.72 16.11
CA THR A 45 5.57 -3.02 17.41
C THR A 45 6.58 -3.76 18.31
N LYS A 46 6.33 -3.73 19.62
CA LYS A 46 7.09 -4.51 20.60
C LYS A 46 6.63 -5.97 20.66
N ASN A 47 5.45 -6.27 20.15
CA ASN A 47 4.95 -7.64 20.06
C ASN A 47 5.69 -8.36 18.95
N LEU A 48 6.54 -9.33 19.30
CA LEU A 48 7.42 -10.02 18.35
C LEU A 48 6.68 -10.77 17.25
N LYS A 49 5.55 -11.40 17.59
CA LYS A 49 4.75 -12.11 16.59
C LYS A 49 4.08 -11.16 15.60
N GLU A 50 3.50 -10.06 16.10
CA GLU A 50 2.91 -9.05 15.25
C GLU A 50 3.96 -8.40 14.37
N LYS A 51 5.13 -8.12 14.92
CA LYS A 51 6.25 -7.56 14.16
C LYS A 51 6.66 -8.47 13.01
N GLU A 52 6.74 -9.78 13.26
CA GLU A 52 7.05 -10.76 12.23
C GLU A 52 6.01 -10.75 11.10
N LEU A 53 4.73 -10.73 11.47
CA LEU A 53 3.64 -10.64 10.50
C LEU A 53 3.67 -9.31 9.73
N GLY A 54 3.99 -8.21 10.41
CA GLY A 54 4.10 -6.90 9.80
C GLY A 54 5.25 -6.81 8.80
N LEU A 55 6.40 -7.40 9.14
CA LEU A 55 7.54 -7.45 8.23
C LEU A 55 7.24 -8.32 7.00
N ALA A 56 6.54 -9.44 7.20
CA ALA A 56 6.11 -10.29 6.09
C ALA A 56 5.15 -9.56 5.16
N ALA A 57 4.21 -8.80 5.71
CA ALA A 57 3.27 -7.99 4.92
C ALA A 57 4.01 -6.93 4.11
N LYS A 58 4.97 -6.26 4.73
CA LYS A 58 5.80 -5.25 4.08
C LYS A 58 6.62 -5.85 2.93
N ASP A 59 7.21 -7.01 3.15
CA ASP A 59 7.99 -7.70 2.11
C ASP A 59 7.12 -8.15 0.96
N ARG A 60 5.92 -8.63 1.25
CA ARG A 60 4.97 -9.04 0.19
C ARG A 60 4.52 -7.85 -0.64
N LEU A 61 4.23 -6.72 -0.01
CA LEU A 61 3.88 -5.49 -0.74
C LEU A 61 5.03 -5.06 -1.65
N ARG A 62 6.26 -5.10 -1.14
CA ARG A 62 7.45 -4.77 -1.94
C ARG A 62 7.55 -5.68 -3.16
N GLU A 63 7.39 -6.97 -2.97
CA GLU A 63 7.46 -7.95 -4.06
C GLU A 63 6.39 -7.69 -5.12
N LEU A 64 5.15 -7.46 -4.72
CA LEU A 64 4.05 -7.17 -5.64
C LEU A 64 4.30 -5.88 -6.42
N CYS A 65 4.82 -4.85 -5.75
CA CYS A 65 5.15 -3.58 -6.40
C CYS A 65 6.30 -3.75 -7.40
N GLU A 66 7.34 -4.48 -7.02
CA GLU A 66 8.49 -4.72 -7.90
C GLU A 66 8.08 -5.47 -9.16
N GLN A 67 7.28 -6.51 -9.02
CA GLN A 67 6.78 -7.28 -10.16
C GLN A 67 5.95 -6.41 -11.11
N ALA A 68 5.09 -5.56 -10.55
CA ALA A 68 4.26 -4.66 -11.35
C ALA A 68 5.10 -3.58 -12.04
N MET A 69 6.13 -3.06 -11.36
CA MET A 69 7.02 -2.06 -11.94
C MET A 69 7.84 -2.62 -13.11
N GLU A 70 8.27 -3.87 -13.03
CA GLU A 70 8.99 -4.52 -14.14
C GLU A 70 8.15 -4.53 -15.42
N LYS A 71 6.84 -4.65 -15.30
CA LYS A 71 5.92 -4.66 -16.44
C LYS A 71 5.26 -3.31 -16.67
N GLU A 72 5.71 -2.27 -15.98
CA GLU A 72 5.15 -0.93 -16.07
C GLU A 72 3.63 -0.91 -15.86
N SER A 73 3.14 -1.79 -14.99
CA SER A 73 1.71 -1.99 -14.78
C SER A 73 1.18 -1.49 -13.43
N LEU A 74 2.06 -0.88 -12.61
CA LEU A 74 1.62 -0.40 -11.30
C LEU A 74 0.82 0.90 -11.44
N LYS A 75 -0.40 0.89 -10.91
CA LYS A 75 -1.33 2.03 -10.95
C LYS A 75 -1.93 2.25 -9.59
N ILE A 76 -2.31 3.49 -9.33
CA ILE A 76 -3.01 3.88 -8.09
C ILE A 76 -4.37 4.48 -8.44
N LEU A 77 -5.42 3.98 -7.79
CA LEU A 77 -6.74 4.58 -7.82
C LEU A 77 -6.88 5.43 -6.57
N SER A 78 -6.88 6.75 -6.75
CA SER A 78 -7.03 7.67 -5.63
C SER A 78 -8.47 7.67 -5.17
N THR A 79 -8.72 7.40 -3.89
CA THR A 79 -10.07 7.34 -3.34
C THR A 79 -10.41 8.54 -2.47
N LYS A 80 -9.46 9.02 -1.65
CA LYS A 80 -9.72 10.11 -0.73
C LYS A 80 -8.41 10.69 -0.18
N LYS A 81 -8.41 11.97 0.18
CA LYS A 81 -7.30 12.58 0.91
C LYS A 81 -7.60 12.53 2.41
N GLU A 82 -6.64 12.05 3.19
CA GLU A 82 -6.77 12.00 4.65
C GLU A 82 -6.36 13.31 5.33
N LYS A 83 -6.73 13.45 6.62
CA LYS A 83 -6.44 14.61 7.47
C LYS A 83 -4.96 15.02 7.50
N TYR A 84 -4.05 14.06 7.45
CA TYR A 84 -2.61 14.31 7.68
C TYR A 84 -1.82 14.37 6.38
N GLY A 85 -2.45 14.74 5.28
CA GLY A 85 -1.76 14.90 4.00
C GLY A 85 -1.50 13.61 3.25
N ARG A 86 -1.90 12.46 3.80
CA ARG A 86 -1.82 11.19 3.08
C ARG A 86 -3.02 11.03 2.17
N TYR A 87 -2.83 10.34 1.08
CA TYR A 87 -3.93 9.97 0.21
C TYR A 87 -4.32 8.53 0.46
N LEU A 88 -5.62 8.26 0.44
CA LEU A 88 -6.13 6.89 0.44
C LEU A 88 -6.19 6.42 -1.00
N GLY A 89 -5.79 5.19 -1.23
CA GLY A 89 -5.82 4.65 -2.58
C GLY A 89 -5.80 3.14 -2.64
N VAL A 90 -6.15 2.64 -3.81
CA VAL A 90 -6.07 1.20 -4.10
C VAL A 90 -4.98 1.00 -5.15
N LEU A 91 -4.03 0.12 -4.84
CA LEU A 91 -2.95 -0.23 -5.77
C LEU A 91 -3.39 -1.37 -6.67
N TYR A 92 -3.10 -1.23 -7.96
CA TYR A 92 -3.29 -2.29 -8.95
C TYR A 92 -1.95 -2.58 -9.63
N GLY A 93 -1.63 -3.84 -9.74
CA GLY A 93 -0.43 -4.27 -10.44
C GLY A 93 -0.70 -5.56 -11.19
N ASN A 94 -0.24 -5.62 -12.44
CA ASN A 94 -0.46 -6.79 -13.30
C ASN A 94 -1.94 -7.17 -13.42
N GLY A 95 -2.83 -6.16 -13.41
CA GLY A 95 -4.28 -6.36 -13.50
C GLY A 95 -4.95 -6.83 -12.23
N LYS A 96 -4.23 -6.86 -11.11
CA LYS A 96 -4.75 -7.35 -9.83
C LYS A 96 -4.83 -6.23 -8.80
N ASN A 97 -5.87 -6.29 -7.96
CA ASN A 97 -6.04 -5.38 -6.82
C ASN A 97 -5.11 -5.84 -5.70
N ILE A 98 -4.04 -5.10 -5.48
CA ILE A 98 -3.01 -5.45 -4.48
C ILE A 98 -3.58 -5.36 -3.06
N ASN A 99 -4.46 -4.38 -2.78
CA ASN A 99 -5.09 -4.27 -1.47
C ASN A 99 -5.83 -5.58 -1.13
N ASP A 100 -6.62 -6.09 -2.08
CA ASP A 100 -7.36 -7.34 -1.87
C ASP A 100 -6.43 -8.55 -1.75
N LEU A 101 -5.34 -8.59 -2.52
CA LEU A 101 -4.37 -9.67 -2.43
C LEU A 101 -3.76 -9.78 -1.03
N LEU A 102 -3.39 -8.64 -0.45
CA LEU A 102 -2.80 -8.64 0.90
C LEU A 102 -3.78 -9.20 1.94
N VAL A 103 -5.06 -8.89 1.81
CA VAL A 103 -6.09 -9.44 2.70
C VAL A 103 -6.25 -10.94 2.47
N SER A 104 -6.37 -11.37 1.22
CA SER A 104 -6.57 -12.79 0.88
C SER A 104 -5.39 -13.66 1.29
N GLU A 105 -4.18 -13.10 1.30
CA GLU A 105 -2.97 -13.82 1.70
C GLU A 105 -2.70 -13.75 3.20
N GLY A 106 -3.56 -13.10 3.98
CA GLY A 106 -3.42 -13.02 5.43
C GLY A 106 -2.46 -11.95 5.93
N HIS A 107 -1.96 -11.07 5.05
CA HIS A 107 -1.03 -10.00 5.43
C HIS A 107 -1.72 -8.77 5.99
N ALA A 108 -3.01 -8.63 5.75
CA ALA A 108 -3.80 -7.49 6.20
C ALA A 108 -5.22 -7.96 6.48
N HIS A 109 -5.99 -7.12 7.14
CA HIS A 109 -7.41 -7.36 7.37
C HIS A 109 -8.22 -6.15 6.90
N LEU A 110 -9.50 -6.36 6.65
CA LEU A 110 -10.39 -5.30 6.21
C LEU A 110 -10.53 -4.25 7.31
N TYR A 111 -10.58 -2.99 6.91
CA TYR A 111 -10.62 -1.86 7.82
C TYR A 111 -11.50 -0.75 7.23
N ASP A 112 -12.47 -0.28 8.00
CA ASP A 112 -13.43 0.73 7.55
C ASP A 112 -13.22 2.13 8.15
N GLY A 113 -12.06 2.34 8.78
CA GLY A 113 -11.77 3.61 9.44
C GLY A 113 -12.03 3.61 10.93
N GLY A 114 -12.53 2.50 11.46
CA GLY A 114 -12.75 2.32 12.90
C GLY A 114 -11.46 2.02 13.66
N LYS A 115 -11.60 1.44 14.84
CA LYS A 115 -10.47 1.08 15.66
C LYS A 115 -9.66 -0.07 15.04
N ARG A 116 -8.34 0.07 15.04
CA ARG A 116 -7.45 -0.96 14.51
C ARG A 116 -7.60 -2.26 15.29
N LYS A 117 -7.69 -3.37 14.58
CA LYS A 117 -7.73 -4.71 15.16
C LYS A 117 -6.39 -5.01 15.83
N LYS A 118 -6.43 -5.48 17.07
CA LYS A 118 -5.23 -5.88 17.80
C LYS A 118 -4.89 -7.34 17.52
N TYR A 119 -3.60 -7.63 17.46
CA TYR A 119 -3.12 -8.99 17.35
C TYR A 119 -3.37 -9.73 18.69
N GLY A 120 -3.84 -10.93 18.61
CA GLY A 120 -4.11 -11.78 19.74
C GLY A 120 -5.53 -11.74 20.16
#